data_9e749a18fa73efc1f3d14a70d6af804b
#
_entry.id   9e749a18fa73efc1f3d14a70d6af804b
#
_cell.length_a   1.000
_cell.length_b   1.000
_cell.length_c   1.000
_cell.angle_alpha   90.00
_cell.angle_beta   90.00
_cell.angle_gamma   90.00
#
_symmetry.space_group_name_H-M   'P 1'
#
loop_
_entity.id
_entity.type
_entity.pdbx_description
1 polymer ?
#
loop_
_entity_poly.entity_id
_entity_poly.type
_entity_poly.pdbx_seq_one_letter_code
_entity_poly.pdbx_strand_id
1 'polypeptide(L)'
;MRLDGLGETDARALLTTAVRTPLDDDVRDRIVAEARGNPLALLELSLSVRPAQLAGGFELPDVPDVPRRVEDSFQRRSGTLPDETQLLLLVAAAEPTGDVALLWRAAAELGITREAAAPAETAGLLEIDTRVRFRHPLARSAVYQAAAPPNRRRAHGALAAGTDPQIDPDRRAWHRARAVLGTDEEAAAELERSAARARARGDSPRRPRSCSRRLS
;
A
#
# COMPACT_ATOMS: atom_id res chain seq x y z
N MET A 1 15.80 -28.64 6.23
CA MET A 1 16.57 -27.43 5.89
C MET A 1 15.59 -26.29 5.83
N ARG A 2 15.67 -25.33 6.73
CA ARG A 2 14.85 -24.10 6.68
C ARG A 2 15.62 -23.10 5.84
N LEU A 3 15.05 -22.61 4.77
CA LEU A 3 15.59 -21.50 3.98
C LEU A 3 15.03 -20.21 4.61
N ASP A 4 15.92 -19.36 5.07
CA ASP A 4 15.55 -18.02 5.50
C ASP A 4 15.28 -17.13 4.28
N GLY A 5 14.42 -16.13 4.45
CA GLY A 5 14.14 -15.16 3.40
C GLY A 5 15.37 -14.28 3.10
N LEU A 6 15.37 -13.60 1.94
CA LEU A 6 16.39 -12.63 1.58
C LEU A 6 16.44 -11.49 2.61
N GLY A 7 17.65 -11.07 2.94
CA GLY A 7 17.88 -9.83 3.69
C GLY A 7 17.42 -8.61 2.89
N GLU A 8 17.18 -7.48 3.57
CA GLU A 8 16.68 -6.26 2.94
C GLU A 8 17.58 -5.75 1.80
N THR A 9 18.89 -5.85 1.97
CA THR A 9 19.87 -5.45 0.96
C THR A 9 19.78 -6.33 -0.30
N ASP A 10 19.66 -7.65 -0.13
CA ASP A 10 19.55 -8.60 -1.23
C ASP A 10 18.19 -8.49 -1.93
N ALA A 11 17.13 -8.23 -1.17
CA ALA A 11 15.80 -7.97 -1.69
C ALA A 11 15.77 -6.72 -2.58
N ARG A 12 16.41 -5.64 -2.17
CA ARG A 12 16.56 -4.40 -2.96
C ARG A 12 17.39 -4.63 -4.23
N ALA A 13 18.48 -5.39 -4.11
CA ALA A 13 19.33 -5.74 -5.25
C ALA A 13 18.56 -6.58 -6.29
N LEU A 14 17.77 -7.57 -5.82
CA LEU A 14 16.92 -8.38 -6.68
C LEU A 14 15.88 -7.52 -7.42
N LEU A 15 15.22 -6.61 -6.73
CA LEU A 15 14.25 -5.70 -7.34
C LEU A 15 14.89 -4.80 -8.40
N THR A 16 16.05 -4.24 -8.12
CA THR A 16 16.78 -3.39 -9.06
C THR A 16 17.16 -4.15 -10.33
N THR A 17 17.43 -5.45 -10.21
CA THR A 17 17.77 -6.31 -11.35
C THR A 17 16.53 -6.74 -12.13
N ALA A 18 15.42 -7.01 -11.44
CA ALA A 18 14.20 -7.52 -12.03
C ALA A 18 13.36 -6.43 -12.72
N VAL A 19 13.37 -5.21 -12.20
CA VAL A 19 12.56 -4.09 -12.69
C VAL A 19 13.40 -3.19 -13.60
N ARG A 20 13.06 -3.16 -14.88
CA ARG A 20 13.80 -2.35 -15.88
C ARG A 20 13.53 -0.85 -15.76
N THR A 21 12.46 -0.45 -15.10
CA THR A 21 12.08 0.96 -14.89
C THR A 21 12.48 1.38 -13.47
N PRO A 22 13.08 2.56 -13.26
CA PRO A 22 13.41 3.04 -11.93
C PRO A 22 12.15 3.09 -11.06
N LEU A 23 12.20 2.39 -9.94
CA LEU A 23 11.17 2.47 -8.90
C LEU A 23 11.43 3.69 -8.03
N ASP A 24 10.38 4.41 -7.67
CA ASP A 24 10.41 5.37 -6.58
C ASP A 24 10.85 4.67 -5.28
N ASP A 25 11.63 5.36 -4.44
CA ASP A 25 12.19 4.78 -3.22
C ASP A 25 11.10 4.28 -2.27
N ASP A 26 10.01 5.03 -2.13
CA ASP A 26 8.86 4.66 -1.29
C ASP A 26 8.15 3.41 -1.84
N VAL A 27 8.04 3.27 -3.17
CA VAL A 27 7.46 2.10 -3.82
C VAL A 27 8.36 0.88 -3.62
N ARG A 28 9.67 1.07 -3.78
CA ARG A 28 10.66 0.00 -3.58
C ARG A 28 10.64 -0.52 -2.14
N ASP A 29 10.69 0.38 -1.17
CA ASP A 29 10.67 0.04 0.25
C ASP A 29 9.39 -0.70 0.64
N ARG A 30 8.29 -0.32 0.05
CA ARG A 30 7.00 -0.98 0.22
C ARG A 30 6.98 -2.40 -0.32
N ILE A 31 7.49 -2.62 -1.55
CA ILE A 31 7.59 -3.95 -2.15
C ILE A 31 8.51 -4.85 -1.29
N VAL A 32 9.65 -4.34 -0.83
CA VAL A 32 10.58 -5.08 0.04
C VAL A 32 9.91 -5.46 1.36
N ALA A 33 9.22 -4.51 2.00
CA ALA A 33 8.51 -4.75 3.25
C ALA A 33 7.39 -5.80 3.09
N GLU A 34 6.63 -5.73 2.00
CA GLU A 34 5.52 -6.63 1.71
C GLU A 34 6.00 -8.05 1.37
N ALA A 35 7.09 -8.16 0.62
CA ALA A 35 7.64 -9.46 0.19
C ALA A 35 8.30 -10.26 1.31
N ARG A 36 8.69 -9.62 2.43
CA ARG A 36 9.29 -10.27 3.61
C ARG A 36 10.44 -11.21 3.28
N GLY A 37 11.29 -10.82 2.34
CA GLY A 37 12.42 -11.64 1.90
C GLY A 37 12.03 -12.84 1.04
N ASN A 38 10.77 -13.01 0.64
CA ASN A 38 10.39 -14.04 -0.32
C ASN A 38 10.72 -13.58 -1.75
N PRO A 39 11.69 -14.25 -2.46
CA PRO A 39 12.11 -13.82 -3.79
C PRO A 39 10.97 -13.84 -4.82
N LEU A 40 10.10 -14.83 -4.76
CA LEU A 40 8.96 -14.94 -5.68
C LEU A 40 7.96 -13.80 -5.45
N ALA A 41 7.66 -13.49 -4.19
CA ALA A 41 6.78 -12.36 -3.86
C ALA A 41 7.38 -11.02 -4.32
N LEU A 42 8.70 -10.82 -4.20
CA LEU A 42 9.40 -9.65 -4.73
C LEU A 42 9.20 -9.49 -6.24
N LEU A 43 9.38 -10.59 -6.99
CA LEU A 43 9.22 -10.58 -8.45
C LEU A 43 7.77 -10.35 -8.86
N GLU A 44 6.82 -11.05 -8.24
CA GLU A 44 5.40 -10.93 -8.56
C GLU A 44 4.83 -9.55 -8.21
N LEU A 45 5.17 -9.01 -7.03
CA LEU A 45 4.77 -7.66 -6.65
C LEU A 45 5.35 -6.62 -7.60
N SER A 46 6.59 -6.78 -8.03
CA SER A 46 7.22 -5.84 -8.97
C SER A 46 6.58 -5.86 -10.36
N LEU A 47 6.12 -7.02 -10.82
CA LEU A 47 5.41 -7.16 -12.09
C LEU A 47 3.99 -6.60 -12.05
N SER A 48 3.39 -6.56 -10.86
CA SER A 48 2.03 -6.05 -10.63
C SER A 48 1.94 -4.53 -10.58
N VAL A 49 3.09 -3.85 -10.45
CA VAL A 49 3.16 -2.39 -10.34
C VAL A 49 3.00 -1.74 -11.71
N ARG A 50 1.91 -1.02 -11.91
CA ARG A 50 1.67 -0.26 -13.16
C ARG A 50 2.59 0.98 -13.24
N PRO A 51 2.90 1.50 -14.46
CA PRO A 51 3.75 2.68 -14.62
C PRO A 51 3.31 3.91 -13.82
N ALA A 52 2.01 4.12 -13.63
CA ALA A 52 1.47 5.20 -12.79
C ALA A 52 1.78 5.03 -11.30
N GLN A 53 1.99 3.81 -10.85
CA GLN A 53 2.35 3.47 -9.46
C GLN A 53 3.87 3.60 -9.24
N LEU A 54 4.65 3.44 -10.31
CA LEU A 54 6.10 3.64 -10.31
C LEU A 54 6.49 5.10 -10.07
N ALA A 55 5.60 6.04 -10.37
CA ALA A 55 5.79 7.49 -10.22
C ALA A 55 5.24 8.07 -8.91
N GLY A 56 5.06 7.25 -7.87
CA GLY A 56 4.58 7.71 -6.56
C GLY A 56 3.05 7.67 -6.38
N GLY A 57 2.34 6.94 -7.23
CA GLY A 57 0.92 6.68 -7.04
C GLY A 57 0.68 5.70 -5.87
N PHE A 58 -0.26 6.04 -4.98
CA PHE A 58 -0.61 5.22 -3.81
C PHE A 58 -1.56 4.05 -4.14
N GLU A 59 -1.69 3.66 -5.40
CA GLU A 59 -2.56 2.54 -5.76
C GLU A 59 -2.00 1.21 -5.24
N LEU A 60 -2.85 0.44 -4.57
CA LEU A 60 -2.53 -0.93 -4.18
C LEU A 60 -2.28 -1.74 -5.46
N PRO A 61 -1.18 -2.54 -5.54
CA PRO A 61 -1.04 -3.47 -6.64
C PRO A 61 -2.28 -4.40 -6.62
N ASP A 62 -2.99 -4.49 -7.75
CA ASP A 62 -3.87 -5.61 -8.02
C ASP A 62 -2.98 -6.84 -8.06
N VAL A 63 -2.98 -7.61 -6.97
CA VAL A 63 -2.23 -8.87 -6.92
C VAL A 63 -2.89 -9.82 -7.91
N PRO A 64 -2.13 -10.33 -8.91
CA PRO A 64 -2.69 -11.30 -9.83
C PRO A 64 -3.15 -12.53 -9.07
N ASP A 65 -4.23 -13.14 -9.55
CA ASP A 65 -4.92 -14.33 -9.07
C ASP A 65 -4.12 -15.20 -8.09
N VAL A 66 -4.29 -14.91 -6.81
CA VAL A 66 -3.88 -15.80 -5.73
C VAL A 66 -4.66 -17.11 -5.90
N PRO A 67 -4.04 -18.29 -5.77
CA PRO A 67 -4.79 -19.53 -5.82
C PRO A 67 -6.01 -19.40 -4.89
N ARG A 68 -7.20 -19.43 -5.46
CA ARG A 68 -8.49 -19.19 -4.76
C ARG A 68 -8.59 -19.86 -3.38
N ARG A 69 -7.95 -21.03 -3.22
CA ARG A 69 -7.92 -21.78 -1.97
C ARG A 69 -7.19 -21.06 -0.81
N VAL A 70 -6.15 -20.30 -1.11
CA VAL A 70 -5.39 -19.56 -0.10
C VAL A 70 -6.18 -18.31 0.30
N GLU A 71 -6.75 -17.62 -0.69
CA GLU A 71 -7.62 -16.47 -0.49
C GLU A 71 -8.86 -16.86 0.34
N ASP A 72 -9.55 -17.94 -0.03
CA ASP A 72 -10.69 -18.50 0.71
C ASP A 72 -10.33 -18.84 2.18
N SER A 73 -9.11 -19.27 2.43
CA SER A 73 -8.63 -19.56 3.79
C SER A 73 -8.49 -18.27 4.61
N PHE A 74 -7.92 -17.22 4.04
CA PHE A 74 -7.78 -15.93 4.73
C PHE A 74 -9.13 -15.23 4.91
N GLN A 75 -10.01 -15.29 3.91
CA GLN A 75 -11.38 -14.75 4.00
C GLN A 75 -12.18 -15.43 5.09
N ARG A 76 -12.16 -16.76 5.17
CA ARG A 76 -12.83 -17.49 6.25
C ARG A 76 -12.29 -17.13 7.62
N ARG A 77 -10.96 -17.06 7.77
CA ARG A 77 -10.33 -16.69 9.06
C ARG A 77 -10.64 -15.27 9.48
N SER A 78 -10.60 -14.31 8.55
CA SER A 78 -10.98 -12.92 8.86
C SER A 78 -12.48 -12.78 9.12
N GLY A 79 -13.33 -13.51 8.39
CA GLY A 79 -14.79 -13.45 8.53
C GLY A 79 -15.33 -14.03 9.86
N THR A 80 -14.53 -14.81 10.60
CA THR A 80 -14.91 -15.30 11.93
C THR A 80 -14.54 -14.35 13.07
N LEU A 81 -13.82 -13.27 12.79
CA LEU A 81 -13.40 -12.29 13.79
C LEU A 81 -14.54 -11.28 14.09
N PRO A 82 -14.50 -10.62 15.26
CA PRO A 82 -15.44 -9.55 15.58
C PRO A 82 -15.47 -8.45 14.50
N ASP A 83 -16.61 -7.81 14.27
CA ASP A 83 -16.81 -6.80 13.23
C ASP A 83 -15.81 -5.64 13.34
N GLU A 84 -15.52 -5.17 14.55
CA GLU A 84 -14.51 -4.13 14.80
C GLU A 84 -13.11 -4.59 14.36
N THR A 85 -12.76 -5.84 14.63
CA THR A 85 -11.48 -6.44 14.18
C THR A 85 -11.43 -6.57 12.67
N GLN A 86 -12.52 -6.98 12.02
CA GLN A 86 -12.60 -7.04 10.57
C GLN A 86 -12.42 -5.65 9.94
N LEU A 87 -13.04 -4.63 10.52
CA LEU A 87 -12.93 -3.26 10.05
C LEU A 87 -11.52 -2.71 10.29
N LEU A 88 -10.88 -3.02 11.43
CA LEU A 88 -9.48 -2.67 11.69
C LEU A 88 -8.53 -3.32 10.68
N LEU A 89 -8.72 -4.62 10.37
CA LEU A 89 -7.97 -5.32 9.34
C LEU A 89 -8.14 -4.65 7.98
N LEU A 90 -9.33 -4.20 7.63
CA LEU A 90 -9.60 -3.49 6.38
C LEU A 90 -8.89 -2.13 6.33
N VAL A 91 -8.88 -1.36 7.43
CA VAL A 91 -8.12 -0.11 7.53
C VAL A 91 -6.62 -0.38 7.32
N ALA A 92 -6.08 -1.41 8.00
CA ALA A 92 -4.69 -1.82 7.82
C ALA A 92 -4.39 -2.29 6.39
N ALA A 93 -5.34 -2.98 5.74
CA ALA A 93 -5.19 -3.43 4.35
C ALA A 93 -5.23 -2.27 3.35
N ALA A 94 -6.05 -1.25 3.61
CA ALA A 94 -6.17 -0.07 2.78
C ALA A 94 -4.97 0.89 2.89
N GLU A 95 -4.18 0.79 3.98
CA GLU A 95 -3.00 1.62 4.23
C GLU A 95 -1.70 0.83 3.99
N PRO A 96 -0.99 1.07 2.87
CA PRO A 96 0.14 0.24 2.47
C PRO A 96 1.45 0.51 3.21
N THR A 97 1.61 1.67 3.83
CA THR A 97 2.90 2.03 4.45
C THR A 97 3.13 1.36 5.80
N GLY A 98 2.06 0.85 6.43
CA GLY A 98 2.12 0.25 7.75
C GLY A 98 2.35 1.28 8.86
N ASP A 99 1.92 2.52 8.66
CA ASP A 99 2.00 3.59 9.67
C ASP A 99 1.05 3.29 10.83
N VAL A 100 1.62 2.94 11.99
CA VAL A 100 0.88 2.60 13.22
C VAL A 100 0.09 3.81 13.74
N ALA A 101 0.67 5.01 13.67
CA ALA A 101 0.03 6.21 14.15
C ALA A 101 -1.20 6.56 13.29
N LEU A 102 -1.08 6.42 11.98
CA LEU A 102 -2.20 6.62 11.06
C LEU A 102 -3.28 5.53 11.24
N LEU A 103 -2.89 4.26 11.42
CA LEU A 103 -3.85 3.20 11.70
C LEU A 103 -4.72 3.56 12.90
N TRP A 104 -4.11 3.99 14.01
CA TRP A 104 -4.87 4.30 15.23
C TRP A 104 -5.68 5.59 15.15
N ARG A 105 -5.22 6.61 14.40
CA ARG A 105 -6.06 7.77 14.12
C ARG A 105 -7.29 7.40 13.30
N ALA A 106 -7.11 6.61 12.24
CA ALA A 106 -8.22 6.13 11.42
C ALA A 106 -9.16 5.18 12.20
N ALA A 107 -8.63 4.32 13.07
CA ALA A 107 -9.44 3.49 13.96
C ALA A 107 -10.30 4.32 14.91
N ALA A 108 -9.74 5.39 15.49
CA ALA A 108 -10.47 6.31 16.36
C ALA A 108 -11.63 7.01 15.61
N GLU A 109 -11.43 7.43 14.35
CA GLU A 109 -12.49 7.99 13.51
C GLU A 109 -13.65 7.01 13.27
N LEU A 110 -13.40 5.72 13.37
CA LEU A 110 -14.40 4.65 13.22
C LEU A 110 -14.97 4.17 14.55
N GLY A 111 -14.51 4.72 15.67
CA GLY A 111 -14.87 4.28 17.01
C GLY A 111 -14.27 2.93 17.44
N ILE A 112 -13.21 2.48 16.73
CA ILE A 112 -12.54 1.20 17.01
C ILE A 112 -11.48 1.41 18.08
N THR A 113 -11.53 0.60 19.12
CA THR A 113 -10.57 0.63 20.23
C THR A 113 -9.32 -0.22 19.92
N ARG A 114 -8.27 -0.08 20.73
CA ARG A 114 -7.03 -0.84 20.52
C ARG A 114 -7.20 -2.34 20.77
N GLU A 115 -8.14 -2.71 21.60
CA GLU A 115 -8.48 -4.10 21.95
C GLU A 115 -8.94 -4.90 20.72
N ALA A 116 -9.50 -4.21 19.71
CA ALA A 116 -9.90 -4.83 18.44
C ALA A 116 -8.73 -5.46 17.65
N ALA A 117 -7.48 -5.13 17.97
CA ALA A 117 -6.31 -5.74 17.34
C ALA A 117 -6.03 -7.16 17.83
N ALA A 118 -6.28 -7.44 19.11
CA ALA A 118 -5.90 -8.70 19.74
C ALA A 118 -6.44 -9.96 19.04
N PRO A 119 -7.71 -10.02 18.58
CA PRO A 119 -8.20 -11.17 17.82
C PRO A 119 -7.48 -11.36 16.47
N ALA A 120 -7.10 -10.28 15.78
CA ALA A 120 -6.36 -10.36 14.52
C ALA A 120 -4.92 -10.84 14.72
N GLU A 121 -4.27 -10.40 15.79
CA GLU A 121 -2.93 -10.84 16.17
C GLU A 121 -2.93 -12.31 16.62
N THR A 122 -3.91 -12.72 17.45
CA THR A 122 -4.09 -14.11 17.88
C THR A 122 -4.36 -15.03 16.68
N ALA A 123 -5.17 -14.59 15.72
CA ALA A 123 -5.42 -15.32 14.49
C ALA A 123 -4.19 -15.35 13.55
N GLY A 124 -3.11 -14.63 13.89
CA GLY A 124 -1.90 -14.56 13.08
C GLY A 124 -2.11 -13.90 11.73
N LEU A 125 -3.05 -12.95 11.61
CA LEU A 125 -3.30 -12.20 10.38
C LEU A 125 -2.54 -10.89 10.35
N LEU A 126 -2.40 -10.23 11.50
CA LEU A 126 -1.79 -8.92 11.66
C LEU A 126 -0.74 -8.94 12.75
N GLU A 127 0.26 -8.11 12.64
CA GLU A 127 1.23 -7.77 13.67
C GLU A 127 1.33 -6.25 13.76
N ILE A 128 1.22 -5.69 14.96
CA ILE A 128 1.33 -4.26 15.21
C ILE A 128 2.48 -4.05 16.19
N ASP A 129 3.62 -3.60 15.67
CA ASP A 129 4.80 -3.26 16.47
C ASP A 129 5.27 -1.84 16.09
N THR A 130 6.45 -1.66 15.57
CA THR A 130 6.93 -0.40 14.99
C THR A 130 6.24 -0.07 13.67
N ARG A 131 5.72 -1.09 13.01
CA ARG A 131 4.88 -1.01 11.80
C ARG A 131 3.72 -2.00 11.87
N VAL A 132 2.65 -1.68 11.17
CA VAL A 132 1.54 -2.60 10.90
C VAL A 132 1.94 -3.53 9.77
N ARG A 133 1.87 -4.84 10.00
CA ARG A 133 2.24 -5.85 9.01
C ARG A 133 1.21 -6.98 8.97
N PHE A 134 0.84 -7.38 7.78
CA PHE A 134 0.15 -8.65 7.60
C PHE A 134 1.18 -9.79 7.64
N ARG A 135 0.89 -10.85 8.39
CA ARG A 135 1.80 -12.02 8.48
C ARG A 135 2.05 -12.68 7.13
N HIS A 136 1.11 -12.55 6.22
CA HIS A 136 1.23 -13.06 4.86
C HIS A 136 0.83 -11.97 3.87
N PRO A 137 1.64 -11.70 2.84
CA PRO A 137 1.33 -10.67 1.83
C PRO A 137 -0.06 -10.83 1.22
N LEU A 138 -0.47 -12.08 0.97
CA LEU A 138 -1.77 -12.41 0.38
C LEU A 138 -2.95 -12.16 1.33
N ALA A 139 -2.73 -12.17 2.65
CA ALA A 139 -3.79 -11.89 3.62
C ALA A 139 -4.32 -10.46 3.48
N ARG A 140 -3.43 -9.51 3.18
CA ARG A 140 -3.80 -8.11 2.94
C ARG A 140 -4.74 -7.97 1.75
N SER A 141 -4.35 -8.53 0.60
CA SER A 141 -5.18 -8.48 -0.62
C SER A 141 -6.51 -9.18 -0.41
N ALA A 142 -6.50 -10.38 0.24
CA ALA A 142 -7.70 -11.13 0.54
C ALA A 142 -8.68 -10.34 1.41
N VAL A 143 -8.21 -9.71 2.49
CA VAL A 143 -9.01 -8.86 3.38
C VAL A 143 -9.61 -7.67 2.60
N TYR A 144 -8.79 -6.98 1.80
CA TYR A 144 -9.26 -5.82 1.07
C TYR A 144 -10.29 -6.18 -0.01
N GLN A 145 -10.05 -7.26 -0.76
CA GLN A 145 -10.95 -7.70 -1.83
C GLN A 145 -12.26 -8.29 -1.31
N ALA A 146 -12.22 -9.02 -0.19
CA ALA A 146 -13.42 -9.57 0.44
C ALA A 146 -14.35 -8.50 1.03
N ALA A 147 -13.81 -7.33 1.37
CA ALA A 147 -14.58 -6.28 2.00
C ALA A 147 -15.65 -5.70 1.06
N ALA A 148 -16.85 -5.49 1.58
CA ALA A 148 -17.92 -4.84 0.84
C ALA A 148 -17.54 -3.40 0.45
N PRO A 149 -17.95 -2.90 -0.74
CA PRO A 149 -17.61 -1.56 -1.19
C PRO A 149 -17.92 -0.43 -0.19
N PRO A 150 -19.04 -0.44 0.57
CA PRO A 150 -19.29 0.55 1.60
C PRO A 150 -18.23 0.55 2.70
N ASN A 151 -17.78 -0.63 3.14
CA ASN A 151 -16.75 -0.74 4.18
C ASN A 151 -15.38 -0.26 3.69
N ARG A 152 -15.02 -0.54 2.42
CA ARG A 152 -13.81 0.01 1.81
C ARG A 152 -13.84 1.54 1.82
N ARG A 153 -14.98 2.16 1.44
CA ARG A 153 -15.12 3.62 1.49
C ARG A 153 -15.02 4.17 2.91
N ARG A 154 -15.63 3.50 3.89
CA ARG A 154 -15.49 3.90 5.31
C ARG A 154 -14.03 3.86 5.76
N ALA A 155 -13.30 2.80 5.44
CA ALA A 155 -11.89 2.67 5.77
C ALA A 155 -11.04 3.78 5.11
N HIS A 156 -11.25 4.03 3.82
CA HIS A 156 -10.56 5.12 3.12
C HIS A 156 -10.94 6.51 3.66
N GLY A 157 -12.21 6.74 4.02
CA GLY A 157 -12.65 7.99 4.64
C GLY A 157 -11.95 8.25 5.97
N ALA A 158 -11.85 7.24 6.81
CA ALA A 158 -11.16 7.33 8.09
C ALA A 158 -9.64 7.56 7.92
N LEU A 159 -9.01 6.91 6.95
CA LEU A 159 -7.61 7.14 6.61
C LEU A 159 -7.37 8.56 6.07
N ALA A 160 -8.28 9.08 5.24
CA ALA A 160 -8.20 10.46 4.78
C ALA A 160 -8.34 11.47 5.93
N ALA A 161 -9.26 11.23 6.86
CA ALA A 161 -9.46 12.06 8.05
C ALA A 161 -8.24 12.01 9.00
N GLY A 162 -7.67 10.79 9.19
CA GLY A 162 -6.49 10.59 10.01
C GLY A 162 -5.17 11.09 9.39
N THR A 163 -5.15 11.44 8.10
CA THR A 163 -3.95 11.91 7.41
C THR A 163 -3.84 13.44 7.47
N ASP A 164 -2.74 13.93 8.00
CA ASP A 164 -2.46 15.37 8.05
C ASP A 164 -2.23 15.92 6.63
N PRO A 165 -3.05 16.90 6.17
CA PRO A 165 -2.92 17.46 4.84
C PRO A 165 -1.65 18.29 4.62
N GLN A 166 -0.97 18.70 5.68
CA GLN A 166 0.29 19.46 5.61
C GLN A 166 1.48 18.52 5.47
N ILE A 167 1.39 17.31 6.07
CA ILE A 167 2.49 16.34 6.09
C ILE A 167 2.42 15.44 4.84
N ASP A 168 1.24 14.90 4.52
CA ASP A 168 1.07 13.98 3.40
C ASP A 168 -0.22 14.29 2.60
N PRO A 169 -0.24 15.41 1.86
CA PRO A 169 -1.39 15.81 1.07
C PRO A 169 -1.73 14.81 -0.05
N ASP A 170 -0.74 14.08 -0.57
CA ASP A 170 -0.93 13.15 -1.67
C ASP A 170 -1.66 11.88 -1.20
N ARG A 171 -1.26 11.34 -0.05
CA ARG A 171 -1.94 10.20 0.59
C ARG A 171 -3.37 10.55 0.96
N ARG A 172 -3.56 11.72 1.57
CA ARG A 172 -4.89 12.18 1.93
C ARG A 172 -5.82 12.29 0.71
N ALA A 173 -5.35 12.93 -0.36
CA ALA A 173 -6.11 13.08 -1.61
C ALA A 173 -6.50 11.72 -2.20
N TRP A 174 -5.57 10.77 -2.20
CA TRP A 174 -5.81 9.42 -2.70
C TRP A 174 -6.87 8.67 -1.87
N HIS A 175 -6.76 8.70 -0.54
CA HIS A 175 -7.77 8.07 0.33
C HIS A 175 -9.12 8.76 0.20
N ARG A 176 -9.15 10.09 0.11
CA ARG A 176 -10.39 10.85 -0.07
C ARG A 176 -11.11 10.45 -1.37
N ALA A 177 -10.39 10.36 -2.47
CA ALA A 177 -10.95 9.94 -3.74
C ALA A 177 -11.54 8.52 -3.71
N ARG A 178 -10.94 7.61 -2.92
CA ARG A 178 -11.44 6.23 -2.73
C ARG A 178 -12.63 6.14 -1.77
N ALA A 179 -12.86 7.15 -0.96
CA ALA A 179 -13.96 7.22 -0.01
C ALA A 179 -15.27 7.70 -0.65
N VAL A 180 -15.19 8.46 -1.72
CA VAL A 180 -16.33 9.14 -2.34
C VAL A 180 -17.13 8.20 -3.23
N LEU A 181 -18.46 8.42 -3.27
CA LEU A 181 -19.42 7.84 -4.21
C LEU A 181 -19.76 8.89 -5.28
N GLY A 182 -19.35 8.65 -6.51
CA GLY A 182 -19.66 9.57 -7.61
C GLY A 182 -18.58 10.65 -7.80
N THR A 183 -18.99 11.80 -8.37
CA THR A 183 -18.10 12.93 -8.63
C THR A 183 -18.04 13.85 -7.41
N ASP A 184 -16.88 14.03 -6.82
CA ASP A 184 -16.57 15.04 -5.81
C ASP A 184 -15.50 15.96 -6.39
N GLU A 185 -15.93 17.20 -6.67
CA GLU A 185 -15.10 18.19 -7.35
C GLU A 185 -13.87 18.60 -6.51
N GLU A 186 -14.03 18.61 -5.18
CA GLU A 186 -12.94 18.90 -4.25
C GLU A 186 -11.92 17.76 -4.18
N ALA A 187 -12.39 16.51 -4.15
CA ALA A 187 -11.52 15.32 -4.22
C ALA A 187 -10.80 15.26 -5.58
N ALA A 188 -11.47 15.60 -6.67
CA ALA A 188 -10.85 15.68 -8.00
C ALA A 188 -9.75 16.74 -8.03
N ALA A 189 -10.02 17.94 -7.51
CA ALA A 189 -9.03 19.01 -7.45
C ALA A 189 -7.82 18.66 -6.54
N GLU A 190 -8.04 17.93 -5.44
CA GLU A 190 -6.94 17.42 -4.60
C GLU A 190 -6.08 16.40 -5.36
N LEU A 191 -6.70 15.49 -6.12
CA LEU A 191 -5.98 14.52 -6.95
C LEU A 191 -5.20 15.18 -8.09
N GLU A 192 -5.76 16.20 -8.73
CA GLU A 192 -5.05 16.96 -9.77
C GLU A 192 -3.80 17.65 -9.21
N ARG A 193 -3.92 18.25 -8.03
CA ARG A 193 -2.76 18.84 -7.33
C ARG A 193 -1.71 17.77 -6.96
N SER A 194 -2.15 16.60 -6.53
CA SER A 194 -1.27 15.45 -6.24
C SER A 194 -0.55 14.99 -7.50
N ALA A 195 -1.27 14.83 -8.62
CA ALA A 195 -0.68 14.45 -9.91
C ALA A 195 0.32 15.50 -10.42
N ALA A 196 0.05 16.79 -10.20
CA ALA A 196 0.98 17.87 -10.58
C ALA A 196 2.27 17.80 -9.75
N ARG A 197 2.17 17.55 -8.44
CA ARG A 197 3.35 17.35 -7.57
C ARG A 197 4.17 16.12 -7.97
N ALA A 198 3.50 15.01 -8.30
CA ALA A 198 4.16 13.78 -8.76
C ALA A 198 4.93 14.02 -10.06
N ARG A 199 4.32 14.72 -11.04
CA ARG A 199 5.01 15.11 -12.28
C ARG A 199 6.21 16.01 -12.02
N ALA A 200 6.07 16.99 -11.13
CA ALA A 200 7.17 17.90 -10.80
C ALA A 200 8.36 17.16 -10.14
N ARG A 201 8.12 16.10 -9.38
CA ARG A 201 9.17 15.24 -8.83
C ARG A 201 9.82 14.33 -9.88
N GLY A 202 9.05 13.87 -10.88
CA GLY A 202 9.53 13.00 -11.98
C GLY A 202 10.14 13.77 -13.16
N ASP A 203 9.76 15.01 -13.36
CA ASP A 203 10.19 15.88 -14.44
C ASP A 203 11.40 16.75 -14.02
N SER A 204 12.48 16.10 -13.53
CA SER A 204 13.79 16.78 -13.57
C SER A 204 14.22 16.80 -15.03
N PRO A 205 14.24 17.97 -15.73
CA PRO A 205 14.60 18.00 -17.12
C PRO A 205 16.03 17.47 -17.24
N ARG A 206 16.19 16.32 -17.90
CA ARG A 206 17.50 15.89 -18.39
C ARG A 206 17.99 17.02 -19.29
N ARG A 207 18.93 17.82 -18.80
CA ARG A 207 19.67 18.77 -19.63
C ARG A 207 20.14 18.01 -20.85
N PRO A 208 19.82 18.48 -22.08
CA PRO A 208 20.42 17.89 -23.27
C PRO A 208 21.92 18.05 -23.15
N ARG A 209 22.65 16.93 -23.18
CA ARG A 209 24.12 16.96 -23.29
C ARG A 209 24.41 17.69 -24.60
N SER A 210 24.90 18.89 -24.48
CA SER A 210 25.42 19.65 -25.61
C SER A 210 26.53 18.83 -26.24
N CYS A 211 26.22 18.28 -27.42
CA CYS A 211 27.19 17.61 -28.29
C CYS A 211 28.08 18.68 -28.85
N SER A 212 29.16 19.03 -28.15
CA SER A 212 30.23 19.87 -28.72
C SER A 212 30.97 19.03 -29.76
N ARG A 213 30.48 19.05 -30.99
CA ARG A 213 31.28 18.69 -32.16
C ARG A 213 32.37 19.74 -32.26
N ARG A 214 33.60 19.44 -31.88
CA ARG A 214 34.77 20.13 -32.34
C ARG A 214 35.06 19.63 -33.77
N LEU A 215 34.79 20.48 -34.74
CA LEU A 215 35.39 20.40 -36.08
C LEU A 215 36.84 20.90 -35.94
N SER A 216 37.79 20.09 -36.33
CA SER A 216 39.12 20.48 -36.87
C SER A 216 39.57 19.36 -37.77
#